data_2347a8c16a6d373b783e4db27b709a2f
#
_entry.id   2347a8c16a6d373b783e4db27b709a2f
#
_cell.length_a   1.000
_cell.length_b   1.000
_cell.length_c   1.000
_cell.angle_alpha   90.00
_cell.angle_beta   90.00
_cell.angle_gamma   90.00
#
_symmetry.space_group_name_H-M   'P 1'
#
loop_
_entity.id
_entity.type
_entity.pdbx_description
1 polymer ?
#
loop_
_entity_poly.entity_id
_entity_poly.type
_entity_poly.pdbx_seq_one_letter_code
_entity_poly.pdbx_strand_id
1 'polypeptide(L)'
;MITAPLEMGADFQVGVRTTNGRGFTAEELAQQCAEKIVSVSDGAHPAIRDQAIAFRERISELVELYLKQAVQSDRTTVYNALIDAGNPQLANLIRRL
;
A
#
# COMPACT_ATOMS: atom_id res chain seq x y z
N MET A 1 10.37 10.94 -0.11
CA MET A 1 10.38 10.84 0.61
C MET A 1 10.46 10.72 1.05
N ILE A 2 10.30 10.31 1.44
CA ILE A 2 10.16 10.11 2.36
C ILE A 2 10.68 9.94 2.90
N THR A 3 10.91 9.79 3.28
CA THR A 3 11.13 9.70 4.21
C THR A 3 11.23 9.95 4.72
N ALA A 4 11.28 10.08 4.93
CA ALA A 4 11.01 10.46 5.81
C ALA A 4 10.58 10.75 6.04
N PRO A 5 10.48 10.75 6.33
CA PRO A 5 9.82 11.05 6.85
C PRO A 5 9.05 11.25 6.89
N LEU A 6 8.95 11.41 6.38
CA LEU A 6 8.10 11.58 7.12
C LEU A 6 8.40 11.51 8.43
N GLU A 7 8.93 11.82 9.09
CA GLU A 7 9.04 11.51 10.30
C GLU A 7 8.09 11.55 10.88
N MET A 8 7.91 11.50 10.76
CA MET A 8 6.77 11.23 11.18
C MET A 8 6.83 10.37 12.29
N GLY A 9 6.00 10.15 13.02
CA GLY A 9 6.00 9.21 14.09
C GLY A 9 6.23 7.81 13.62
N ALA A 10 6.30 6.87 14.52
CA ALA A 10 6.53 5.49 14.21
C ALA A 10 5.49 4.93 13.26
N ASP A 11 4.29 5.50 13.25
CA ASP A 11 3.21 5.04 12.37
C ASP A 11 3.55 5.18 10.91
N PHE A 12 4.47 6.07 10.58
CA PHE A 12 4.83 6.32 9.20
C PHE A 12 6.18 5.74 8.83
N GLN A 13 6.72 4.95 9.72
CA GLN A 13 7.98 4.29 9.46
C GLN A 13 7.78 3.26 8.38
N VAL A 14 8.64 3.31 7.37
CA VAL A 14 8.63 2.28 6.34
C VAL A 14 9.41 1.10 6.86
N GLY A 15 8.72 0.00 7.02
CA GLY A 15 9.35 -1.21 7.49
C GLY A 15 8.73 -2.41 6.81
N VAL A 16 9.43 -3.53 6.92
CA VAL A 16 8.90 -4.77 6.39
C VAL A 16 8.06 -5.43 7.47
N ARG A 17 6.76 -5.52 7.21
CA ARG A 17 5.85 -6.25 8.06
C ARG A 17 5.34 -7.42 7.26
N THR A 18 5.46 -8.60 7.83
CA THR A 18 5.12 -9.82 7.10
C THR A 18 4.16 -10.67 7.91
N THR A 19 3.41 -11.49 7.19
CA THR A 19 2.59 -12.51 7.78
C THR A 19 2.95 -13.81 7.08
N ASN A 20 3.45 -14.79 7.84
CA ASN A 20 3.81 -16.11 7.30
C ASN A 20 4.77 -16.02 6.09
N GLY A 21 5.78 -15.15 6.19
CA GLY A 21 6.79 -15.03 5.15
C GLY A 21 6.38 -14.22 3.94
N ARG A 22 5.24 -13.56 3.99
CA ARG A 22 4.80 -12.65 2.94
C ARG A 22 4.48 -11.29 3.52
N GLY A 23 4.47 -10.29 2.68
CA GLY A 23 3.99 -8.97 3.08
C GLY A 23 2.46 -8.93 3.12
N PHE A 24 1.93 -7.80 3.53
CA PHE A 24 0.49 -7.56 3.46
C PHE A 24 0.03 -7.51 2.02
N THR A 25 -1.17 -8.04 1.77
CA THR A 25 -1.78 -7.92 0.45
C THR A 25 -2.29 -6.49 0.23
N ALA A 26 -2.56 -6.16 -1.03
CA ALA A 26 -3.15 -4.87 -1.36
C ALA A 26 -4.49 -4.68 -0.66
N GLU A 27 -5.29 -5.73 -0.56
CA GLU A 27 -6.57 -5.68 0.14
C GLU A 27 -6.38 -5.37 1.62
N GLU A 28 -5.44 -6.05 2.27
CA GLU A 28 -5.17 -5.81 3.68
C GLU A 28 -4.72 -4.38 3.94
N LEU A 29 -3.80 -3.89 3.10
CA LEU A 29 -3.31 -2.52 3.23
C LEU A 29 -4.39 -1.49 2.93
N ALA A 30 -5.25 -1.78 1.95
CA ALA A 30 -6.36 -0.88 1.63
C ALA A 30 -7.32 -0.74 2.79
N GLN A 31 -7.64 -1.84 3.47
CA GLN A 31 -8.50 -1.80 4.64
C GLN A 31 -7.85 -1.00 5.76
N GLN A 32 -6.57 -1.22 6.02
CA GLN A 32 -5.85 -0.45 7.04
C GLN A 32 -5.85 1.04 6.70
N CYS A 33 -5.64 1.38 5.43
CA CYS A 33 -5.64 2.76 4.99
C CYS A 33 -7.01 3.40 5.17
N ALA A 34 -8.07 2.70 4.78
CA ALA A 34 -9.43 3.21 4.92
C ALA A 34 -9.78 3.45 6.39
N GLU A 35 -9.37 2.55 7.29
CA GLU A 35 -9.58 2.75 8.72
C GLU A 35 -8.87 4.00 9.21
N LYS A 36 -7.65 4.25 8.75
CA LYS A 36 -6.92 5.45 9.12
C LYS A 36 -7.61 6.71 8.61
N ILE A 37 -8.13 6.68 7.39
CA ILE A 37 -8.84 7.82 6.83
C ILE A 37 -10.09 8.12 7.65
N VAL A 38 -10.85 7.09 8.03
CA VAL A 38 -12.02 7.27 8.89
C VAL A 38 -11.62 7.82 10.25
N SER A 39 -10.52 7.31 10.81
CA SER A 39 -10.00 7.77 12.09
C SER A 39 -9.64 9.26 12.05
N VAL A 40 -9.05 9.72 10.95
CA VAL A 40 -8.71 11.14 10.79
C VAL A 40 -9.96 12.01 10.84
N SER A 41 -11.11 11.48 10.41
CA SER A 41 -12.36 12.25 10.41
C SER A 41 -13.00 12.38 11.78
N ASP A 42 -12.46 11.73 12.82
CA ASP A 42 -13.07 11.75 14.15
C ASP A 42 -13.20 13.16 14.74
N GLY A 43 -12.29 14.05 14.37
CA GLY A 43 -12.34 15.45 14.84
C GLY A 43 -13.14 16.37 13.94
N ALA A 44 -13.75 15.85 12.88
CA ALA A 44 -14.49 16.66 11.92
C ALA A 44 -15.93 16.83 12.35
N HIS A 45 -16.64 17.74 11.65
CA HIS A 45 -18.06 17.91 11.84
C HIS A 45 -18.77 16.56 11.67
N PRO A 46 -19.79 16.26 12.49
CA PRO A 46 -20.46 14.96 12.46
C PRO A 46 -20.95 14.53 11.08
N ALA A 47 -21.43 15.47 10.26
CA ALA A 47 -21.89 15.13 8.92
C ALA A 47 -20.74 14.63 8.05
N ILE A 48 -19.57 15.22 8.19
CA ILE A 48 -18.38 14.79 7.43
C ILE A 48 -17.90 13.43 7.91
N ARG A 49 -17.91 13.26 9.23
CA ARG A 49 -17.51 11.99 9.82
C ARG A 49 -18.43 10.86 9.39
N ASP A 50 -19.75 11.12 9.37
CA ASP A 50 -20.70 10.11 8.94
C ASP A 50 -20.52 9.74 7.48
N GLN A 51 -20.17 10.71 6.63
CA GLN A 51 -19.87 10.45 5.24
C GLN A 51 -18.61 9.60 5.09
N ALA A 52 -17.57 9.88 5.87
CA ALA A 52 -16.35 9.10 5.83
C ALA A 52 -16.63 7.65 6.19
N ILE A 53 -17.45 7.42 7.22
CA ILE A 53 -17.83 6.07 7.62
C ILE A 53 -18.64 5.40 6.51
N ALA A 54 -19.60 6.13 5.93
CA ALA A 54 -20.46 5.59 4.88
C ALA A 54 -19.68 5.18 3.63
N PHE A 55 -18.60 5.91 3.32
CA PHE A 55 -17.81 5.65 2.12
C PHE A 55 -16.59 4.78 2.37
N ARG A 56 -16.45 4.25 3.58
CA ARG A 56 -15.26 3.45 3.92
C ARG A 56 -15.01 2.32 2.94
N GLU A 57 -16.07 1.60 2.56
CA GLU A 57 -15.94 0.49 1.62
C GLU A 57 -15.44 0.96 0.26
N ARG A 58 -15.99 2.07 -0.23
CA ARG A 58 -15.57 2.64 -1.50
C ARG A 58 -14.12 3.12 -1.45
N ILE A 59 -13.75 3.74 -0.34
CA ILE A 59 -12.37 4.18 -0.13
C ILE A 59 -11.44 2.98 -0.16
N SER A 60 -11.82 1.91 0.53
CA SER A 60 -11.01 0.70 0.56
C SER A 60 -10.83 0.11 -0.83
N GLU A 61 -11.90 0.04 -1.62
CA GLU A 61 -11.86 -0.49 -2.98
C GLU A 61 -10.93 0.33 -3.86
N LEU A 62 -11.03 1.65 -3.76
CA LEU A 62 -10.20 2.53 -4.57
C LEU A 62 -8.72 2.43 -4.18
N VAL A 63 -8.45 2.40 -2.89
CA VAL A 63 -7.07 2.27 -2.40
C VAL A 63 -6.48 0.93 -2.83
N GLU A 64 -7.28 -0.14 -2.75
CA GLU A 64 -6.84 -1.46 -3.18
C GLU A 64 -6.43 -1.45 -4.66
N LEU A 65 -7.22 -0.81 -5.50
CA LEU A 65 -6.93 -0.70 -6.92
C LEU A 65 -5.56 -0.06 -7.17
N TYR A 66 -5.31 1.06 -6.51
CA TYR A 66 -4.05 1.77 -6.70
C TYR A 66 -2.87 1.03 -6.08
N LEU A 67 -3.09 0.31 -4.97
CA LEU A 67 -2.03 -0.49 -4.39
C LEU A 67 -1.65 -1.65 -5.31
N LYS A 68 -2.62 -2.27 -5.97
CA LYS A 68 -2.34 -3.32 -6.95
C LYS A 68 -1.55 -2.76 -8.12
N GLN A 69 -1.90 -1.56 -8.58
CA GLN A 69 -1.16 -0.91 -9.65
C GLN A 69 0.28 -0.60 -9.21
N ALA A 70 0.45 -0.13 -7.99
CA ALA A 70 1.78 0.18 -7.46
C ALA A 70 2.66 -1.07 -7.41
N VAL A 71 2.10 -2.19 -6.98
CA VAL A 71 2.83 -3.46 -6.93
C VAL A 71 3.26 -3.88 -8.34
N GLN A 72 2.34 -3.80 -9.30
CA GLN A 72 2.68 -4.17 -10.68
C GLN A 72 3.75 -3.24 -11.25
N SER A 73 3.63 -1.96 -10.99
CA SER A 73 4.60 -0.99 -11.45
C SER A 73 5.97 -1.26 -10.88
N ASP A 74 6.05 -1.55 -9.58
CA ASP A 74 7.32 -1.85 -8.92
C ASP A 74 7.92 -3.14 -9.46
N ARG A 75 7.11 -4.18 -9.65
CA ARG A 75 7.60 -5.45 -10.16
C ARG A 75 8.13 -5.32 -11.58
N THR A 76 7.52 -4.47 -12.39
CA THR A 76 8.02 -4.19 -13.72
C THR A 76 9.40 -3.55 -13.64
N THR A 77 9.59 -2.59 -12.73
CA THR A 77 10.88 -1.94 -12.54
C THR A 77 11.93 -2.95 -12.10
N VAL A 78 11.60 -3.79 -11.13
CA VAL A 78 12.54 -4.81 -10.62
C VAL A 78 12.87 -5.82 -11.71
N TYR A 79 11.87 -6.28 -12.45
CA TYR A 79 12.07 -7.20 -13.55
C TYR A 79 13.08 -6.64 -14.56
N ASN A 80 12.84 -5.40 -14.99
CA ASN A 80 13.71 -4.78 -15.97
C ASN A 80 15.12 -4.57 -15.45
N ALA A 81 15.24 -4.20 -14.18
CA ALA A 81 16.55 -4.04 -13.55
C ALA A 81 17.33 -5.35 -13.54
N LEU A 82 16.65 -6.47 -13.28
CA LEU A 82 17.29 -7.78 -13.27
C LEU A 82 17.68 -8.23 -14.68
N ILE A 83 16.85 -7.93 -15.67
CA ILE A 83 17.21 -8.21 -17.07
C ILE A 83 18.44 -7.42 -17.46
N ASP A 84 18.47 -6.13 -17.13
CA ASP A 84 19.60 -5.27 -17.46
C ASP A 84 20.88 -5.71 -16.76
N ALA A 85 20.75 -6.28 -15.58
CA ALA A 85 21.88 -6.80 -14.82
C ALA A 85 22.35 -8.18 -15.29
N GLY A 86 21.68 -8.76 -16.28
CA GLY A 86 22.08 -10.06 -16.81
C GLY A 86 21.54 -11.23 -16.01
N ASN A 87 20.43 -11.06 -15.29
CA ASN A 87 19.87 -12.12 -14.46
C ASN A 87 18.45 -12.47 -14.91
N PRO A 88 18.26 -13.02 -16.11
CA PRO A 88 16.91 -13.32 -16.62
C PRO A 88 16.17 -14.38 -15.79
N GLN A 89 16.88 -15.29 -15.14
CA GLN A 89 16.24 -16.30 -14.31
C GLN A 89 15.60 -15.68 -13.08
N LEU A 90 16.29 -14.74 -12.44
CA LEU A 90 15.73 -14.01 -11.29
C LEU A 90 14.60 -13.12 -11.73
N ALA A 91 14.72 -12.49 -12.90
CA ALA A 91 13.65 -11.67 -13.44
C ALA A 91 12.37 -12.49 -13.63
N ASN A 92 12.50 -13.69 -14.16
CA ASN A 92 11.34 -14.57 -14.35
C ASN A 92 10.70 -14.95 -13.01
N LEU A 93 11.48 -15.08 -11.96
CA LEU A 93 10.95 -15.34 -10.64
C LEU A 93 10.05 -14.20 -10.17
N ILE A 94 10.47 -12.96 -10.40
CA ILE A 94 9.68 -11.79 -10.04
C ILE A 94 8.34 -11.80 -10.79
N ARG A 95 8.33 -12.19 -12.06
CA ARG A 95 7.09 -12.24 -12.83
C ARG A 95 6.09 -13.26 -12.30
N ARG A 96 6.55 -14.27 -11.59
CA ARG A 96 5.68 -15.32 -11.06
C ARG A 96 5.15 -15.03 -9.67
N LEU A 97 5.53 -13.90 -9.06
CA LEU A 97 5.01 -13.52 -7.75
C LEU A 97 3.51 -13.07 -7.85
#